data_580d3ea71ea519c4ce48d79d7dd68618
#
_entry.id   580d3ea71ea519c4ce48d79d7dd68618
#
_cell.length_a   1.000
_cell.length_b   1.000
_cell.length_c   1.000
_cell.angle_alpha   90.00
_cell.angle_beta   90.00
_cell.angle_gamma   90.00
#
_symmetry.space_group_name_H-M   'P 1'
#
loop_
_entity.id
_entity.type
_entity.pdbx_description
1 polymer ?
#
loop_
_entity_poly.entity_id
_entity_poly.type
_entity_poly.pdbx_seq_one_letter_code
_entity_poly.pdbx_strand_id
1 'polypeptide(L)'
;MEQLIIPAIIAITIAFFSVYGLTPFVIRALEKRNITVVDVNKKQKTMVARPGGLSIIVGMESSLIILYMFFPISEILAVILTTFFAFIVGLIDDKKTMGGWFKPIALAFCSAPILILGAYDSNLAFPLFGTVQIPLLYMALVVFMIPIMGNTINSIDVLNGVASGFITIASFALSACLFIIQNYEVGIICLCLAFSSLAFYKYHKFPSKIFPGDSGAITFGVAYGGIAIIGGVEVIAAIAILPAIINSFLFLSSVKKIVEHREIKNPVTHTDDWKLQSTSENHAPITLVRLLIAKKPLTEKQIGYEIFKLGIFSGILAIITAFMMGVNI
;
A
#
# COMPACT_ATOMS: atom_id res chain seq x y z
N MET A 1 -28.22 -4.34 5.28
CA MET A 1 -27.65 -3.92 3.99
C MET A 1 -28.15 -2.55 3.56
N GLU A 2 -29.46 -2.26 3.56
CA GLU A 2 -30.00 -0.94 3.13
C GLU A 2 -29.44 0.23 3.97
N GLN A 3 -29.30 0.07 5.27
CA GLN A 3 -28.74 1.11 6.15
C GLN A 3 -27.24 1.44 5.90
N LEU A 4 -26.50 0.53 5.27
CA LEU A 4 -25.08 0.71 4.93
C LEU A 4 -24.86 1.47 3.62
N ILE A 5 -25.84 1.48 2.70
CA ILE A 5 -25.66 1.99 1.34
C ILE A 5 -25.39 3.50 1.34
N ILE A 6 -26.20 4.29 2.03
CA ILE A 6 -26.05 5.75 2.03
C ILE A 6 -24.74 6.18 2.70
N PRO A 7 -24.40 5.71 3.92
CA PRO A 7 -23.10 6.01 4.55
C PRO A 7 -21.91 5.57 3.69
N ALA A 8 -21.98 4.40 3.04
CA ALA A 8 -20.94 3.91 2.14
C ALA A 8 -20.72 4.86 0.95
N ILE A 9 -21.80 5.26 0.27
CA ILE A 9 -21.71 6.20 -0.86
C ILE A 9 -21.09 7.52 -0.41
N ILE A 10 -21.51 8.06 0.73
CA ILE A 10 -20.96 9.30 1.28
C ILE A 10 -19.47 9.14 1.58
N ALA A 11 -19.08 8.09 2.31
CA ALA A 11 -17.69 7.86 2.70
C ALA A 11 -16.78 7.67 1.47
N ILE A 12 -17.18 6.83 0.50
CA ILE A 12 -16.44 6.59 -0.73
C ILE A 12 -16.29 7.88 -1.56
N THR A 13 -17.37 8.65 -1.67
CA THR A 13 -17.35 9.94 -2.38
C THR A 13 -16.37 10.90 -1.74
N ILE A 14 -16.38 10.99 -0.41
CA ILE A 14 -15.45 11.83 0.35
C ILE A 14 -14.03 11.32 0.20
N ALA A 15 -13.79 10.01 0.28
CA ALA A 15 -12.48 9.40 0.06
C ALA A 15 -11.87 9.86 -1.28
N PHE A 16 -12.64 9.78 -2.36
CA PHE A 16 -12.16 10.16 -3.68
C PHE A 16 -11.98 11.68 -3.81
N PHE A 17 -13.03 12.46 -3.56
CA PHE A 17 -13.02 13.89 -3.87
C PHE A 17 -12.13 14.70 -2.92
N SER A 18 -11.95 14.27 -1.66
CA SER A 18 -11.03 14.94 -0.74
C SER A 18 -9.59 14.78 -1.21
N VAL A 19 -9.15 13.55 -1.56
CA VAL A 19 -7.80 13.33 -2.12
C VAL A 19 -7.64 14.05 -3.45
N TYR A 20 -8.62 13.91 -4.36
CA TYR A 20 -8.58 14.53 -5.68
C TYR A 20 -8.50 16.05 -5.61
N GLY A 21 -9.29 16.68 -4.75
CA GLY A 21 -9.31 18.13 -4.57
C GLY A 21 -8.11 18.66 -3.80
N LEU A 22 -7.66 17.96 -2.74
CA LEU A 22 -6.57 18.42 -1.88
C LEU A 22 -5.19 18.29 -2.55
N THR A 23 -4.97 17.24 -3.35
CA THR A 23 -3.65 16.97 -3.95
C THR A 23 -3.08 18.15 -4.75
N PRO A 24 -3.83 18.89 -5.59
CA PRO A 24 -3.30 20.06 -6.29
C PRO A 24 -2.83 21.18 -5.34
N PHE A 25 -3.49 21.36 -4.20
CA PHE A 25 -3.06 22.34 -3.19
C PHE A 25 -1.77 21.89 -2.51
N VAL A 26 -1.65 20.60 -2.18
CA VAL A 26 -0.42 20.03 -1.62
C VAL A 26 0.74 20.20 -2.61
N ILE A 27 0.56 19.91 -3.91
CA ILE A 27 1.57 20.11 -4.95
C ILE A 27 2.06 21.57 -4.93
N ARG A 28 1.13 22.53 -5.05
CA ARG A 28 1.48 23.96 -5.06
C ARG A 28 2.18 24.40 -3.77
N ALA A 29 1.77 23.90 -2.62
CA ALA A 29 2.38 24.22 -1.33
C ALA A 29 3.81 23.69 -1.22
N LEU A 30 4.08 22.48 -1.72
CA LEU A 30 5.40 21.87 -1.75
C LEU A 30 6.32 22.59 -2.74
N GLU A 31 5.84 22.87 -3.96
CA GLU A 31 6.59 23.60 -4.98
C GLU A 31 6.98 25.00 -4.51
N LYS A 32 6.06 25.76 -3.88
CA LYS A 32 6.35 27.10 -3.29
C LYS A 32 7.44 27.05 -2.22
N ARG A 33 7.60 25.92 -1.53
CA ARG A 33 8.61 25.72 -0.49
C ARG A 33 9.88 25.06 -1.01
N ASN A 34 9.99 24.79 -2.33
CA ASN A 34 11.07 24.03 -2.97
C ASN A 34 11.23 22.61 -2.39
N ILE A 35 10.14 22.01 -1.89
CA ILE A 35 10.12 20.63 -1.38
C ILE A 35 9.78 19.72 -2.57
N THR A 36 10.79 19.46 -3.40
CA THR A 36 10.68 18.68 -4.62
C THR A 36 11.87 17.76 -4.77
N VAL A 37 11.72 16.68 -5.54
CA VAL A 37 12.78 15.73 -5.86
C VAL A 37 12.91 15.57 -7.37
N VAL A 38 14.10 15.15 -7.82
CA VAL A 38 14.32 14.86 -9.24
C VAL A 38 13.69 13.53 -9.60
N ASP A 39 12.88 13.49 -10.68
CA ASP A 39 12.46 12.25 -11.30
C ASP A 39 13.63 11.64 -12.07
N VAL A 40 14.27 10.64 -11.48
CA VAL A 40 15.50 10.02 -12.01
C VAL A 40 15.27 9.17 -13.26
N ASN A 41 14.02 8.81 -13.54
CA ASN A 41 13.67 7.97 -14.69
C ASN A 41 13.35 8.78 -15.96
N LYS A 42 13.56 10.10 -15.95
CA LYS A 42 13.35 10.98 -17.10
C LYS A 42 14.64 11.56 -17.64
N LYS A 43 14.74 11.63 -18.98
CA LYS A 43 15.90 12.21 -19.66
C LYS A 43 16.11 13.68 -19.28
N GLN A 44 15.04 14.46 -19.21
CA GLN A 44 15.07 15.81 -18.68
C GLN A 44 14.82 15.75 -17.17
N LYS A 45 15.73 16.34 -16.38
CA LYS A 45 15.58 16.45 -14.93
C LYS A 45 14.30 17.21 -14.58
N THR A 46 13.22 16.50 -14.35
CA THR A 46 11.93 17.08 -13.97
C THR A 46 11.83 17.06 -12.45
N MET A 47 11.53 18.20 -11.85
CA MET A 47 11.28 18.29 -10.42
C MET A 47 9.82 17.88 -10.14
N VAL A 48 9.62 17.02 -9.14
CA VAL A 48 8.31 16.49 -8.75
C VAL A 48 8.11 16.74 -7.27
N ALA A 49 6.92 17.21 -6.89
CA ALA A 49 6.58 17.45 -5.48
C ALA A 49 6.65 16.13 -4.66
N ARG A 50 7.18 16.17 -3.43
CA ARG A 50 7.25 15.05 -2.47
C ARG A 50 7.41 15.62 -1.06
N PRO A 51 6.71 15.07 -0.01
CA PRO A 51 5.82 13.92 -0.03
C PRO A 51 4.34 14.28 -0.27
N GLY A 52 3.61 13.39 -0.90
CA GLY A 52 2.17 13.50 -1.15
C GLY A 52 1.28 12.91 -0.06
N GLY A 53 1.86 12.28 0.96
CA GLY A 53 1.14 11.55 2.00
C GLY A 53 0.07 12.34 2.72
N LEU A 54 0.24 13.68 2.84
CA LEU A 54 -0.75 14.53 3.49
C LEU A 54 -2.11 14.50 2.80
N SER A 55 -2.16 14.53 1.46
CA SER A 55 -3.44 14.47 0.75
C SER A 55 -4.09 13.09 0.88
N ILE A 56 -3.29 12.03 0.95
CA ILE A 56 -3.74 10.65 1.12
C ILE A 56 -4.39 10.48 2.49
N ILE A 57 -3.67 10.83 3.56
CA ILE A 57 -4.16 10.62 4.92
C ILE A 57 -5.42 11.45 5.20
N VAL A 58 -5.42 12.74 4.85
CA VAL A 58 -6.58 13.61 5.10
C VAL A 58 -7.82 13.09 4.37
N GLY A 59 -7.71 12.68 3.11
CA GLY A 59 -8.86 12.18 2.36
C GLY A 59 -9.36 10.84 2.88
N MET A 60 -8.45 9.91 3.19
CA MET A 60 -8.81 8.61 3.73
C MET A 60 -9.42 8.74 5.14
N GLU A 61 -8.76 9.46 6.04
CA GLU A 61 -9.26 9.65 7.41
C GLU A 61 -10.59 10.38 7.46
N SER A 62 -10.78 11.42 6.63
CA SER A 62 -12.06 12.12 6.55
C SER A 62 -13.21 11.16 6.19
N SER A 63 -12.97 10.23 5.27
CA SER A 63 -13.96 9.23 4.88
C SER A 63 -14.25 8.21 5.99
N LEU A 64 -13.21 7.75 6.68
CA LEU A 64 -13.34 6.80 7.79
C LEU A 64 -13.99 7.44 9.03
N ILE A 65 -13.65 8.71 9.34
CA ILE A 65 -14.30 9.46 10.43
C ILE A 65 -15.80 9.59 10.16
N ILE A 66 -16.19 9.93 8.93
CA ILE A 66 -17.61 10.00 8.58
C ILE A 66 -18.27 8.63 8.70
N LEU A 67 -17.62 7.57 8.21
CA LEU A 67 -18.15 6.21 8.37
C LEU A 67 -18.31 5.85 9.86
N TYR A 68 -17.33 6.21 10.70
CA TYR A 68 -17.39 6.02 12.16
C TYR A 68 -18.54 6.79 12.82
N MET A 69 -18.89 7.98 12.33
CA MET A 69 -20.05 8.73 12.85
C MET A 69 -21.38 8.01 12.59
N PHE A 70 -21.48 7.22 11.51
CA PHE A 70 -22.65 6.38 11.23
C PHE A 70 -22.58 5.03 11.96
N PHE A 71 -21.39 4.45 12.05
CA PHE A 71 -21.12 3.13 12.63
C PHE A 71 -19.93 3.22 13.57
N PRO A 72 -20.15 3.51 14.88
CA PRO A 72 -19.06 3.67 15.85
C PRO A 72 -18.53 2.30 16.32
N ILE A 73 -17.95 1.53 15.40
CA ILE A 73 -17.34 0.22 15.69
C ILE A 73 -15.83 0.35 15.90
N SER A 74 -15.29 -0.54 16.74
CA SER A 74 -13.85 -0.53 17.11
C SER A 74 -12.92 -0.70 15.93
N GLU A 75 -13.34 -1.45 14.91
CA GLU A 75 -12.60 -1.74 13.69
C GLU A 75 -12.27 -0.48 12.90
N ILE A 76 -13.26 0.41 12.72
CA ILE A 76 -13.03 1.68 12.00
C ILE A 76 -12.06 2.56 12.79
N LEU A 77 -12.26 2.68 14.12
CA LEU A 77 -11.38 3.48 14.98
C LEU A 77 -9.95 2.92 14.99
N ALA A 78 -9.81 1.59 15.01
CA ALA A 78 -8.51 0.94 14.96
C ALA A 78 -7.76 1.28 13.65
N VAL A 79 -8.42 1.22 12.51
CA VAL A 79 -7.82 1.59 11.21
C VAL A 79 -7.43 3.06 11.19
N ILE A 80 -8.31 3.98 11.63
CA ILE A 80 -8.02 5.42 11.74
C ILE A 80 -6.73 5.65 12.54
N LEU A 81 -6.65 5.13 13.76
CA LEU A 81 -5.49 5.37 14.62
C LEU A 81 -4.22 4.71 14.08
N THR A 82 -4.30 3.47 13.58
CA THR A 82 -3.17 2.73 13.03
C THR A 82 -2.58 3.45 11.81
N THR A 83 -3.43 3.90 10.89
CA THR A 83 -2.99 4.62 9.68
C THR A 83 -2.48 6.01 9.98
N PHE A 84 -3.08 6.72 10.93
CA PHE A 84 -2.60 8.02 11.39
C PHE A 84 -1.19 7.92 11.99
N PHE A 85 -0.93 6.96 12.88
CA PHE A 85 0.41 6.75 13.43
C PHE A 85 1.42 6.33 12.35
N ALA A 86 1.04 5.47 11.42
CA ALA A 86 1.90 5.08 10.32
C ALA A 86 2.24 6.27 9.39
N PHE A 87 1.28 7.17 9.14
CA PHE A 87 1.53 8.41 8.43
C PHE A 87 2.58 9.28 9.14
N ILE A 88 2.48 9.41 10.47
CA ILE A 88 3.47 10.18 11.25
C ILE A 88 4.86 9.56 11.13
N VAL A 89 4.98 8.23 11.26
CA VAL A 89 6.26 7.53 11.10
C VAL A 89 6.85 7.79 9.71
N GLY A 90 6.04 7.64 8.65
CA GLY A 90 6.48 7.91 7.29
C GLY A 90 6.84 9.38 7.04
N LEU A 91 6.12 10.32 7.67
CA LEU A 91 6.42 11.76 7.56
C LEU A 91 7.73 12.13 8.25
N ILE A 92 8.06 11.49 9.37
CA ILE A 92 9.35 11.65 10.04
C ILE A 92 10.47 11.14 9.12
N ASP A 93 10.27 9.97 8.49
CA ASP A 93 11.24 9.39 7.56
C ASP A 93 11.44 10.23 6.28
N ASP A 94 10.37 10.81 5.73
CA ASP A 94 10.45 11.77 4.61
C ASP A 94 11.27 13.02 4.95
N LYS A 95 11.21 13.50 6.21
CA LYS A 95 11.95 14.69 6.67
C LYS A 95 13.38 14.37 7.10
N LYS A 96 13.56 13.27 7.79
CA LYS A 96 14.85 12.84 8.33
C LYS A 96 14.98 11.34 8.12
N THR A 97 15.81 10.96 7.18
CA THR A 97 16.09 9.56 6.87
C THR A 97 16.43 8.79 8.15
N MET A 98 15.63 7.81 8.49
CA MET A 98 15.77 7.02 9.71
C MET A 98 16.56 5.75 9.41
N GLY A 99 17.34 5.27 10.39
CA GLY A 99 18.12 4.04 10.24
C GLY A 99 17.25 2.82 9.90
N GLY A 100 17.80 1.85 9.17
CA GLY A 100 17.05 0.73 8.58
C GLY A 100 16.17 -0.07 9.55
N TRP A 101 16.54 -0.16 10.84
CA TRP A 101 15.76 -0.83 11.88
C TRP A 101 14.69 0.05 12.53
N PHE A 102 14.84 1.36 12.49
CA PHE A 102 13.90 2.28 13.14
C PHE A 102 12.49 2.16 12.52
N LYS A 103 12.41 2.16 11.20
CA LYS A 103 11.14 2.12 10.48
C LYS A 103 10.31 0.87 10.80
N PRO A 104 10.82 -0.38 10.69
CA PRO A 104 10.08 -1.57 11.09
C PRO A 104 9.62 -1.56 12.54
N ILE A 105 10.46 -1.11 13.47
CA ILE A 105 10.13 -1.05 14.91
C ILE A 105 9.04 -0.01 15.16
N ALA A 106 9.17 1.20 14.63
CA ALA A 106 8.17 2.25 14.78
C ALA A 106 6.81 1.84 14.18
N LEU A 107 6.82 1.16 13.04
CA LEU A 107 5.60 0.64 12.42
C LEU A 107 4.98 -0.53 13.22
N ALA A 108 5.79 -1.34 13.92
CA ALA A 108 5.26 -2.37 14.80
C ALA A 108 4.43 -1.75 15.96
N PHE A 109 4.84 -0.60 16.49
CA PHE A 109 4.02 0.14 17.47
C PHE A 109 2.71 0.69 16.88
N CYS A 110 2.64 0.92 15.58
CA CYS A 110 1.38 1.33 14.92
C CYS A 110 0.30 0.24 14.95
N SER A 111 0.63 -1.02 15.27
CA SER A 111 -0.35 -2.10 15.48
C SER A 111 -1.10 -1.99 16.81
N ALA A 112 -0.62 -1.18 17.76
CA ALA A 112 -1.17 -1.07 19.10
C ALA A 112 -2.69 -0.73 19.12
N PRO A 113 -3.22 0.18 18.30
CA PRO A 113 -4.66 0.45 18.28
C PRO A 113 -5.50 -0.79 17.96
N ILE A 114 -5.09 -1.61 17.00
CA ILE A 114 -5.79 -2.86 16.65
C ILE A 114 -5.83 -3.80 17.85
N LEU A 115 -4.69 -3.95 18.55
CA LEU A 115 -4.57 -4.85 19.70
C LEU A 115 -5.33 -4.33 20.91
N ILE A 116 -5.23 -3.04 21.24
CA ILE A 116 -5.85 -2.41 22.42
C ILE A 116 -7.38 -2.38 22.28
N LEU A 117 -7.89 -2.09 21.08
CA LEU A 117 -9.32 -2.04 20.80
C LEU A 117 -9.93 -3.44 20.57
N GLY A 118 -9.10 -4.49 20.52
CA GLY A 118 -9.56 -5.84 20.23
C GLY A 118 -10.19 -5.99 18.84
N ALA A 119 -9.78 -5.15 17.89
CA ALA A 119 -10.33 -5.10 16.54
C ALA A 119 -9.71 -6.18 15.65
N TYR A 120 -9.76 -7.44 16.06
CA TYR A 120 -9.25 -8.59 15.33
C TYR A 120 -9.93 -9.89 15.78
N ASP A 121 -9.98 -10.88 14.90
CA ASP A 121 -10.32 -12.25 15.23
C ASP A 121 -9.05 -13.09 15.24
N SER A 122 -8.80 -13.86 16.32
CA SER A 122 -7.63 -14.72 16.44
C SER A 122 -7.70 -16.01 15.59
N ASN A 123 -8.74 -16.15 14.78
CA ASN A 123 -8.93 -17.25 13.86
C ASN A 123 -8.30 -16.93 12.50
N LEU A 124 -7.21 -17.61 12.17
CA LEU A 124 -6.61 -17.50 10.84
C LEU A 124 -7.33 -18.46 9.88
N ALA A 125 -7.95 -17.90 8.85
CA ALA A 125 -8.73 -18.65 7.87
C ALA A 125 -7.88 -19.08 6.67
N PHE A 126 -7.95 -20.36 6.33
CA PHE A 126 -7.26 -20.93 5.16
C PHE A 126 -8.27 -21.50 4.16
N PRO A 127 -8.07 -21.31 2.85
CA PRO A 127 -8.93 -21.90 1.84
C PRO A 127 -8.90 -23.44 1.95
N LEU A 128 -10.06 -24.08 1.89
CA LEU A 128 -10.29 -25.52 1.97
C LEU A 128 -9.98 -26.19 3.34
N PHE A 129 -9.20 -25.56 4.20
CA PHE A 129 -8.78 -26.15 5.49
C PHE A 129 -9.53 -25.57 6.70
N GLY A 130 -10.39 -24.56 6.46
CA GLY A 130 -11.13 -23.89 7.54
C GLY A 130 -10.29 -22.93 8.36
N THR A 131 -10.64 -22.74 9.62
CA THR A 131 -10.02 -21.76 10.52
C THR A 131 -9.16 -22.43 11.58
N VAL A 132 -8.00 -21.85 11.88
CA VAL A 132 -7.11 -22.27 12.95
C VAL A 132 -7.04 -21.17 14.00
N GLN A 133 -7.39 -21.50 15.23
CA GLN A 133 -7.35 -20.59 16.36
C GLN A 133 -5.96 -20.55 16.98
N ILE A 134 -5.31 -19.40 16.96
CA ILE A 134 -3.93 -19.22 17.43
C ILE A 134 -3.76 -17.92 18.24
N PRO A 135 -4.48 -17.70 19.35
CA PRO A 135 -4.65 -16.37 19.96
C PRO A 135 -3.35 -15.63 20.25
N LEU A 136 -2.40 -16.28 20.94
CA LEU A 136 -1.12 -15.66 21.30
C LEU A 136 -0.23 -15.41 20.07
N LEU A 137 -0.18 -16.38 19.16
CA LEU A 137 0.60 -16.24 17.91
C LEU A 137 -0.02 -15.19 16.99
N TYR A 138 -1.35 -15.06 17.01
CA TYR A 138 -2.06 -14.07 16.22
C TYR A 138 -1.73 -12.63 16.63
N MET A 139 -1.61 -12.34 17.94
CA MET A 139 -1.16 -11.04 18.42
C MET A 139 0.25 -10.70 17.88
N ALA A 140 1.16 -11.67 17.89
CA ALA A 140 2.47 -11.50 17.28
C ALA A 140 2.37 -11.27 15.76
N LEU A 141 1.49 -12.01 15.07
CA LEU A 141 1.24 -11.83 13.64
C LEU A 141 0.78 -10.40 13.34
N VAL A 142 -0.15 -9.83 14.09
CA VAL A 142 -0.62 -8.44 13.94
C VAL A 142 0.55 -7.46 14.07
N VAL A 143 1.41 -7.62 15.10
CA VAL A 143 2.59 -6.76 15.32
C VAL A 143 3.57 -6.80 14.16
N PHE A 144 3.79 -7.95 13.53
CA PHE A 144 4.69 -8.10 12.39
C PHE A 144 4.04 -7.74 11.06
N MET A 145 2.75 -8.00 10.88
CA MET A 145 2.05 -7.76 9.62
C MET A 145 2.00 -6.29 9.27
N ILE A 146 1.74 -5.39 10.23
CA ILE A 146 1.65 -3.95 9.99
C ILE A 146 2.94 -3.38 9.38
N PRO A 147 4.14 -3.57 9.95
CA PRO A 147 5.38 -3.10 9.34
C PRO A 147 5.70 -3.81 8.02
N ILE A 148 5.39 -5.10 7.89
CA ILE A 148 5.61 -5.84 6.64
C ILE A 148 4.77 -5.24 5.53
N MET A 149 3.47 -5.01 5.74
CA MET A 149 2.57 -4.44 4.73
C MET A 149 2.97 -3.01 4.36
N GLY A 150 3.29 -2.16 5.35
CA GLY A 150 3.76 -0.80 5.12
C GLY A 150 5.03 -0.76 4.27
N ASN A 151 6.06 -1.53 4.66
CA ASN A 151 7.32 -1.57 3.93
C ASN A 151 7.18 -2.27 2.56
N THR A 152 6.31 -3.25 2.41
CA THR A 152 6.06 -3.94 1.14
C THR A 152 5.53 -2.98 0.09
N ILE A 153 4.54 -2.15 0.42
CA ILE A 153 4.02 -1.15 -0.52
C ILE A 153 5.02 -0.01 -0.75
N ASN A 154 5.78 0.38 0.28
CA ASN A 154 6.85 1.35 0.11
C ASN A 154 7.97 0.83 -0.81
N SER A 155 8.30 -0.45 -0.76
CA SER A 155 9.35 -1.06 -1.58
C SER A 155 9.03 -1.13 -3.07
N ILE A 156 7.74 -1.13 -3.45
CA ILE A 156 7.30 -1.15 -4.86
C ILE A 156 7.12 0.28 -5.43
N ASP A 157 7.22 1.32 -4.60
CA ASP A 157 7.11 2.73 -5.01
C ASP A 157 8.41 3.26 -5.63
N VAL A 158 8.85 2.61 -6.71
CA VAL A 158 10.11 2.94 -7.40
C VAL A 158 9.91 3.54 -8.79
N LEU A 159 8.67 3.57 -9.29
CA LEU A 159 8.29 4.09 -10.61
C LEU A 159 7.00 4.91 -10.51
N ASN A 160 6.87 5.87 -11.43
CA ASN A 160 5.70 6.75 -11.50
C ASN A 160 4.38 5.97 -11.50
N GLY A 161 3.53 6.19 -10.49
CA GLY A 161 2.20 5.64 -10.36
C GLY A 161 2.11 4.22 -9.82
N VAL A 162 3.24 3.52 -9.63
CA VAL A 162 3.20 2.10 -9.31
C VAL A 162 2.57 1.83 -7.94
N ALA A 163 3.01 2.47 -6.86
CA ALA A 163 2.45 2.20 -5.54
C ALA A 163 0.95 2.50 -5.48
N SER A 164 0.52 3.70 -5.88
CA SER A 164 -0.91 4.07 -5.81
C SER A 164 -1.78 3.25 -6.77
N GLY A 165 -1.32 2.96 -7.99
CA GLY A 165 -2.07 2.13 -8.93
C GLY A 165 -2.16 0.67 -8.49
N PHE A 166 -1.07 0.12 -7.97
CA PHE A 166 -1.03 -1.25 -7.45
C PHE A 166 -1.95 -1.43 -6.24
N ILE A 167 -1.87 -0.54 -5.24
CA ILE A 167 -2.74 -0.61 -4.07
C ILE A 167 -4.21 -0.38 -4.43
N THR A 168 -4.51 0.43 -5.45
CA THR A 168 -5.86 0.59 -5.97
C THR A 168 -6.41 -0.75 -6.47
N ILE A 169 -5.66 -1.46 -7.30
CA ILE A 169 -6.04 -2.78 -7.83
C ILE A 169 -6.23 -3.78 -6.69
N ALA A 170 -5.27 -3.84 -5.75
CA ALA A 170 -5.31 -4.75 -4.62
C ALA A 170 -6.50 -4.47 -3.68
N SER A 171 -6.80 -3.19 -3.42
CA SER A 171 -7.90 -2.79 -2.53
C SER A 171 -9.27 -3.07 -3.16
N PHE A 172 -9.45 -2.86 -4.47
CA PHE A 172 -10.69 -3.27 -5.14
C PHE A 172 -10.87 -4.79 -5.10
N ALA A 173 -9.80 -5.57 -5.34
CA ALA A 173 -9.85 -7.02 -5.24
C ALA A 173 -10.18 -7.48 -3.82
N LEU A 174 -9.54 -6.91 -2.79
CA LEU A 174 -9.79 -7.25 -1.39
C LEU A 174 -11.21 -6.87 -0.97
N SER A 175 -11.71 -5.71 -1.39
CA SER A 175 -13.10 -5.31 -1.13
C SER A 175 -14.10 -6.29 -1.75
N ALA A 176 -13.86 -6.73 -2.99
CA ALA A 176 -14.69 -7.75 -3.63
C ALA A 176 -14.66 -9.08 -2.85
N CYS A 177 -13.48 -9.49 -2.36
CA CYS A 177 -13.35 -10.67 -1.51
C CYS A 177 -14.17 -10.53 -0.20
N LEU A 178 -14.08 -9.38 0.46
CA LEU A 178 -14.83 -9.08 1.68
C LEU A 178 -16.34 -9.14 1.45
N PHE A 179 -16.82 -8.66 0.30
CA PHE A 179 -18.23 -8.77 -0.06
C PHE A 179 -18.66 -10.22 -0.36
N ILE A 180 -17.80 -11.03 -0.97
CA ILE A 180 -18.05 -12.45 -1.21
C ILE A 180 -18.23 -13.21 0.10
N ILE A 181 -17.39 -12.93 1.11
CA ILE A 181 -17.50 -13.54 2.45
C ILE A 181 -18.50 -12.83 3.37
N GLN A 182 -19.29 -11.90 2.83
CA GLN A 182 -20.36 -11.15 3.51
C GLN A 182 -19.87 -10.20 4.63
N ASN A 183 -18.59 -9.85 4.68
CA ASN A 183 -18.07 -8.83 5.59
C ASN A 183 -18.21 -7.44 4.93
N TYR A 184 -19.46 -6.95 4.86
CA TYR A 184 -19.79 -5.72 4.12
C TYR A 184 -19.19 -4.46 4.72
N GLU A 185 -19.11 -4.38 6.05
CA GLU A 185 -18.60 -3.20 6.75
C GLU A 185 -17.11 -2.98 6.46
N VAL A 186 -16.30 -4.02 6.62
CA VAL A 186 -14.88 -3.95 6.30
C VAL A 186 -14.66 -3.80 4.79
N GLY A 187 -15.53 -4.39 3.95
CA GLY A 187 -15.53 -4.19 2.50
C GLY A 187 -15.68 -2.72 2.10
N ILE A 188 -16.53 -1.95 2.80
CA ILE A 188 -16.70 -0.51 2.59
C ILE A 188 -15.47 0.27 3.05
N ILE A 189 -14.87 -0.08 4.20
CA ILE A 189 -13.61 0.51 4.66
C ILE A 189 -12.52 0.32 3.59
N CYS A 190 -12.45 -0.88 3.00
CA CYS A 190 -11.52 -1.18 1.92
C CYS A 190 -11.79 -0.38 0.64
N LEU A 191 -13.07 -0.11 0.30
CA LEU A 191 -13.42 0.80 -0.80
C LEU A 191 -12.96 2.23 -0.53
N CYS A 192 -13.02 2.72 0.70
CA CYS A 192 -12.49 4.05 1.02
C CYS A 192 -10.98 4.14 0.70
N LEU A 193 -10.20 3.10 1.02
CA LEU A 193 -8.79 3.00 0.62
C LEU A 193 -8.63 2.94 -0.91
N ALA A 194 -9.42 2.11 -1.60
CA ALA A 194 -9.38 1.95 -3.06
C ALA A 194 -9.64 3.27 -3.78
N PHE A 195 -10.66 4.02 -3.37
CA PHE A 195 -11.02 5.29 -3.99
C PHE A 195 -10.05 6.43 -3.61
N SER A 196 -9.51 6.45 -2.39
CA SER A 196 -8.45 7.39 -2.00
C SER A 196 -7.18 7.19 -2.84
N SER A 197 -6.75 5.94 -2.99
CA SER A 197 -5.58 5.60 -3.80
C SER A 197 -5.79 5.87 -5.30
N LEU A 198 -6.98 5.59 -5.82
CA LEU A 198 -7.37 5.89 -7.21
C LEU A 198 -7.34 7.40 -7.49
N ALA A 199 -7.84 8.21 -6.56
CA ALA A 199 -7.81 9.67 -6.67
C ALA A 199 -6.37 10.19 -6.69
N PHE A 200 -5.51 9.67 -5.80
CA PHE A 200 -4.10 10.04 -5.78
C PHE A 200 -3.37 9.58 -7.03
N TYR A 201 -3.68 8.38 -7.57
CA TYR A 201 -3.12 7.84 -8.80
C TYR A 201 -3.26 8.80 -9.99
N LYS A 202 -4.31 9.60 -10.05
CA LYS A 202 -4.50 10.62 -11.10
C LYS A 202 -3.32 11.58 -11.21
N TYR A 203 -2.68 11.91 -10.09
CA TYR A 203 -1.55 12.85 -10.00
C TYR A 203 -0.20 12.12 -9.94
N HIS A 204 -0.18 10.90 -9.43
CA HIS A 204 1.02 10.07 -9.30
C HIS A 204 1.35 9.28 -10.57
N LYS A 205 0.38 8.99 -11.45
CA LYS A 205 0.62 8.24 -12.70
C LYS A 205 1.63 8.95 -13.61
N PHE A 206 2.30 8.16 -14.45
CA PHE A 206 3.27 8.68 -15.41
C PHE A 206 2.66 9.71 -16.41
N PRO A 207 3.26 10.88 -16.60
CA PRO A 207 4.34 11.49 -15.82
C PRO A 207 3.83 12.05 -14.49
N SER A 208 4.48 11.71 -13.38
CA SER A 208 4.05 12.12 -12.05
C SER A 208 4.14 13.62 -11.83
N LYS A 209 3.14 14.15 -11.12
CA LYS A 209 3.13 15.52 -10.58
C LYS A 209 3.50 15.56 -9.10
N ILE A 210 3.32 14.43 -8.41
CA ILE A 210 3.63 14.27 -7.00
C ILE A 210 3.97 12.79 -6.72
N PHE A 211 4.97 12.56 -5.89
CA PHE A 211 5.28 11.24 -5.33
C PHE A 211 4.66 11.08 -3.94
N PRO A 212 4.16 9.89 -3.57
CA PRO A 212 3.56 9.69 -2.26
C PRO A 212 4.53 9.93 -1.12
N GLY A 213 5.81 9.63 -1.32
CA GLY A 213 6.82 9.63 -0.28
C GLY A 213 6.62 8.44 0.68
N ASP A 214 7.52 8.31 1.67
CA ASP A 214 7.39 7.29 2.70
C ASP A 214 6.08 7.45 3.48
N SER A 215 5.68 8.70 3.80
CA SER A 215 4.41 8.99 4.46
C SER A 215 3.19 8.49 3.68
N GLY A 216 3.18 8.57 2.35
CA GLY A 216 2.05 8.10 1.55
C GLY A 216 2.09 6.60 1.29
N ALA A 217 3.24 6.06 0.87
CA ALA A 217 3.37 4.66 0.53
C ALA A 217 3.18 3.73 1.74
N ILE A 218 3.77 4.10 2.90
CA ILE A 218 3.60 3.36 4.16
C ILE A 218 2.14 3.42 4.61
N THR A 219 1.50 4.61 4.56
CA THR A 219 0.08 4.75 4.91
C THR A 219 -0.80 3.82 4.09
N PHE A 220 -0.60 3.73 2.79
CA PHE A 220 -1.33 2.79 1.92
C PHE A 220 -1.14 1.33 2.35
N GLY A 221 0.10 0.92 2.62
CA GLY A 221 0.41 -0.46 3.01
C GLY A 221 -0.14 -0.80 4.39
N VAL A 222 -0.02 0.09 5.37
CA VAL A 222 -0.54 -0.10 6.73
C VAL A 222 -2.07 -0.09 6.75
N ALA A 223 -2.71 0.80 6.00
CA ALA A 223 -4.16 0.80 5.84
C ALA A 223 -4.65 -0.54 5.29
N TYR A 224 -4.01 -1.01 4.22
CA TYR A 224 -4.34 -2.30 3.61
C TYR A 224 -4.15 -3.47 4.57
N GLY A 225 -3.02 -3.51 5.30
CA GLY A 225 -2.74 -4.53 6.31
C GLY A 225 -3.71 -4.49 7.49
N GLY A 226 -4.04 -3.30 7.99
CA GLY A 226 -5.02 -3.10 9.06
C GLY A 226 -6.41 -3.59 8.64
N ILE A 227 -6.85 -3.26 7.43
CA ILE A 227 -8.12 -3.75 6.87
C ILE A 227 -8.13 -5.27 6.74
N ALA A 228 -7.02 -5.88 6.33
CA ALA A 228 -6.91 -7.34 6.24
C ALA A 228 -7.07 -8.02 7.61
N ILE A 229 -6.47 -7.44 8.66
CA ILE A 229 -6.54 -7.96 10.03
C ILE A 229 -7.95 -7.83 10.59
N ILE A 230 -8.57 -6.64 10.53
CA ILE A 230 -9.93 -6.44 11.06
C ILE A 230 -10.99 -7.22 10.28
N GLY A 231 -10.70 -7.56 9.03
CA GLY A 231 -11.57 -8.38 8.17
C GLY A 231 -11.37 -9.89 8.32
N GLY A 232 -10.32 -10.35 9.01
CA GLY A 232 -9.97 -11.78 9.11
C GLY A 232 -9.60 -12.39 7.74
N VAL A 233 -8.96 -11.60 6.86
CA VAL A 233 -8.68 -11.98 5.45
C VAL A 233 -7.19 -11.87 5.09
N GLU A 234 -6.31 -12.14 6.05
CA GLU A 234 -4.86 -11.94 5.91
C GLU A 234 -4.29 -12.75 4.74
N VAL A 235 -4.72 -14.01 4.61
CA VAL A 235 -4.27 -14.90 3.53
C VAL A 235 -4.72 -14.37 2.17
N ILE A 236 -5.98 -13.97 2.05
CA ILE A 236 -6.53 -13.36 0.83
C ILE A 236 -5.80 -12.07 0.49
N ALA A 237 -5.58 -11.22 1.50
CA ALA A 237 -4.88 -9.95 1.34
C ALA A 237 -3.42 -10.16 0.88
N ALA A 238 -2.71 -11.14 1.45
CA ALA A 238 -1.36 -11.49 1.03
C ALA A 238 -1.32 -11.98 -0.43
N ILE A 239 -2.29 -12.78 -0.87
CA ILE A 239 -2.42 -13.23 -2.26
C ILE A 239 -2.65 -12.03 -3.18
N ALA A 240 -3.52 -11.08 -2.83
CA ALA A 240 -3.82 -9.93 -3.68
C ALA A 240 -2.61 -9.01 -3.92
N ILE A 241 -1.68 -8.92 -2.95
CA ILE A 241 -0.44 -8.13 -3.08
C ILE A 241 0.82 -8.98 -3.30
N LEU A 242 0.66 -10.24 -3.72
CA LEU A 242 1.78 -11.19 -3.87
C LEU A 242 2.95 -10.64 -4.70
N PRO A 243 2.78 -9.90 -5.81
CA PRO A 243 3.90 -9.30 -6.55
C PRO A 243 4.73 -8.33 -5.71
N ALA A 244 4.12 -7.56 -4.83
CA ALA A 244 4.82 -6.64 -3.94
C ALA A 244 5.55 -7.40 -2.82
N ILE A 245 4.95 -8.46 -2.27
CA ILE A 245 5.60 -9.36 -1.30
C ILE A 245 6.83 -10.02 -1.94
N ILE A 246 6.70 -10.55 -3.16
CA ILE A 246 7.83 -11.12 -3.92
C ILE A 246 8.93 -10.08 -4.14
N ASN A 247 8.58 -8.83 -4.49
CA ASN A 247 9.56 -7.76 -4.63
C ASN A 247 10.36 -7.54 -3.34
N SER A 248 9.68 -7.44 -2.20
CA SER A 248 10.33 -7.26 -0.89
C SER A 248 11.19 -8.47 -0.52
N PHE A 249 10.72 -9.69 -0.77
CA PHE A 249 11.48 -10.91 -0.52
C PHE A 249 12.74 -11.00 -1.38
N LEU A 250 12.66 -10.73 -2.66
CA LEU A 250 13.80 -10.72 -3.58
C LEU A 250 14.84 -9.69 -3.15
N PHE A 251 14.39 -8.49 -2.79
CA PHE A 251 15.25 -7.44 -2.30
C PHE A 251 16.01 -7.88 -1.04
N LEU A 252 15.28 -8.29 0.00
CA LEU A 252 15.88 -8.72 1.28
C LEU A 252 16.81 -9.93 1.12
N SER A 253 16.44 -10.93 0.33
CA SER A 253 17.23 -12.13 0.10
C SER A 253 18.53 -11.85 -0.67
N SER A 254 18.51 -10.88 -1.59
CA SER A 254 19.68 -10.49 -2.38
C SER A 254 20.65 -9.60 -1.61
N VAL A 255 20.15 -8.70 -0.78
CA VAL A 255 20.95 -7.77 0.03
C VAL A 255 21.43 -8.42 1.33
N LYS A 256 20.66 -9.38 1.87
CA LYS A 256 20.94 -10.11 3.14
C LYS A 256 21.10 -9.21 4.37
N LYS A 257 20.65 -7.97 4.30
CA LYS A 257 20.70 -6.98 5.39
C LYS A 257 19.47 -6.07 5.30
N ILE A 258 19.00 -5.59 6.44
CA ILE A 258 18.05 -4.49 6.50
C ILE A 258 18.87 -3.21 6.45
N VAL A 259 18.93 -2.60 5.27
CA VAL A 259 19.71 -1.40 4.98
C VAL A 259 18.84 -0.38 4.26
N GLU A 260 19.23 0.87 4.31
CA GLU A 260 18.57 1.92 3.56
C GLU A 260 18.87 1.83 2.06
N HIS A 261 17.89 2.24 1.24
CA HIS A 261 18.03 2.24 -0.23
C HIS A 261 19.22 3.08 -0.73
N ARG A 262 19.68 4.08 0.03
CA ARG A 262 20.80 4.95 -0.34
C ARG A 262 22.16 4.26 -0.24
N GLU A 263 22.27 3.20 0.54
CA GLU A 263 23.52 2.43 0.75
C GLU A 263 23.69 1.32 -0.29
N ILE A 264 22.72 1.18 -1.20
CA ILE A 264 22.65 0.04 -2.12
C ILE A 264 22.91 0.51 -3.55
N LYS A 265 23.61 -0.34 -4.31
CA LYS A 265 23.83 -0.13 -5.73
C LYS A 265 22.50 -0.14 -6.51
N ASN A 266 22.39 0.72 -7.51
CA ASN A 266 21.19 0.78 -8.31
C ASN A 266 20.96 -0.53 -9.09
N PRO A 267 19.78 -1.17 -8.96
CA PRO A 267 19.47 -2.41 -9.67
C PRO A 267 19.24 -2.20 -11.17
N VAL A 268 19.08 -0.96 -11.60
CA VAL A 268 18.74 -0.57 -12.97
C VAL A 268 19.65 0.54 -13.46
N THR A 269 19.90 0.56 -14.77
CA THR A 269 20.58 1.63 -15.50
C THR A 269 19.72 2.07 -16.68
N HIS A 270 20.11 3.15 -17.36
CA HIS A 270 19.39 3.64 -18.55
C HIS A 270 20.19 3.32 -19.83
N THR A 271 19.48 2.95 -20.90
CA THR A 271 20.02 2.89 -22.27
C THR A 271 20.12 4.29 -22.88
N ASP A 272 20.78 4.42 -24.02
CA ASP A 272 20.86 5.68 -24.78
C ASP A 272 19.46 6.22 -25.15
N ASP A 273 18.50 5.32 -25.42
CA ASP A 273 17.09 5.63 -25.69
C ASP A 273 16.27 5.89 -24.43
N TRP A 274 16.93 6.00 -23.26
CA TRP A 274 16.29 6.24 -21.96
C TRP A 274 15.27 5.17 -21.52
N LYS A 275 15.53 3.92 -21.90
CA LYS A 275 14.82 2.75 -21.35
C LYS A 275 15.58 2.20 -20.15
N LEU A 276 14.86 1.63 -19.20
CA LEU A 276 15.44 0.96 -18.07
C LEU A 276 15.96 -0.42 -18.48
N GLN A 277 17.19 -0.72 -18.11
CA GLN A 277 17.83 -2.03 -18.31
C GLN A 277 18.46 -2.52 -17.00
N SER A 278 18.60 -3.84 -16.87
CA SER A 278 19.25 -4.45 -15.71
C SER A 278 20.72 -4.02 -15.64
N THR A 279 21.18 -3.64 -14.44
CA THR A 279 22.60 -3.36 -14.25
C THR A 279 23.42 -4.64 -14.38
N SER A 280 24.64 -4.52 -14.90
CA SER A 280 25.67 -5.57 -14.90
C SER A 280 26.47 -5.61 -13.60
N GLU A 281 26.25 -4.69 -12.67
CA GLU A 281 26.99 -4.64 -11.41
C GLU A 281 26.73 -5.87 -10.54
N ASN A 282 27.82 -6.48 -10.08
CA ASN A 282 27.79 -7.56 -9.10
C ASN A 282 27.24 -7.00 -7.76
N HIS A 283 26.43 -7.82 -7.07
CA HIS A 283 25.80 -7.47 -5.78
C HIS A 283 24.73 -6.36 -5.84
N ALA A 284 24.28 -5.93 -7.02
CA ALA A 284 23.08 -5.10 -7.10
C ALA A 284 21.83 -5.91 -6.71
N PRO A 285 20.88 -5.32 -5.96
CA PRO A 285 19.71 -6.05 -5.46
C PRO A 285 18.85 -6.61 -6.60
N ILE A 286 18.23 -7.74 -6.33
CA ILE A 286 17.21 -8.32 -7.22
C ILE A 286 15.89 -7.70 -6.81
N THR A 287 15.22 -7.05 -7.78
CA THR A 287 13.89 -6.44 -7.60
C THR A 287 12.95 -6.93 -8.68
N LEU A 288 11.64 -6.78 -8.46
CA LEU A 288 10.64 -7.11 -9.48
C LEU A 288 10.89 -6.34 -10.79
N VAL A 289 11.26 -5.06 -10.70
CA VAL A 289 11.62 -4.24 -11.87
C VAL A 289 12.79 -4.87 -12.63
N ARG A 290 13.87 -5.27 -11.92
CA ARG A 290 15.03 -5.90 -12.52
C ARG A 290 14.69 -7.23 -13.22
N LEU A 291 13.76 -8.01 -12.66
CA LEU A 291 13.29 -9.24 -13.31
C LEU A 291 12.50 -8.95 -14.59
N LEU A 292 11.62 -7.95 -14.59
CA LEU A 292 10.80 -7.59 -15.75
C LEU A 292 11.65 -7.11 -16.94
N ILE A 293 12.78 -6.45 -16.66
CA ILE A 293 13.70 -5.94 -17.70
C ILE A 293 14.88 -6.88 -17.98
N ALA A 294 14.92 -8.07 -17.38
CA ALA A 294 16.05 -9.01 -17.52
C ALA A 294 16.29 -9.46 -18.96
N LYS A 295 15.22 -9.60 -19.76
CA LYS A 295 15.31 -10.05 -21.16
C LYS A 295 15.52 -8.91 -22.15
N LYS A 296 14.98 -7.74 -21.89
CA LYS A 296 15.04 -6.57 -22.77
C LYS A 296 14.79 -5.27 -22.01
N PRO A 297 15.41 -4.16 -22.40
CA PRO A 297 15.11 -2.85 -21.85
C PRO A 297 13.64 -2.45 -22.12
N LEU A 298 12.98 -1.86 -21.12
CA LEU A 298 11.61 -1.37 -21.21
C LEU A 298 11.52 0.09 -20.75
N THR A 299 10.53 0.81 -21.26
CA THR A 299 10.21 2.15 -20.74
C THR A 299 9.56 2.03 -19.35
N GLU A 300 9.71 3.07 -18.51
CA GLU A 300 9.07 3.14 -17.20
C GLU A 300 7.57 2.81 -17.25
N LYS A 301 6.87 3.40 -18.23
CA LYS A 301 5.43 3.17 -18.45
C LYS A 301 5.10 1.69 -18.75
N GLN A 302 5.93 1.03 -19.57
CA GLN A 302 5.75 -0.41 -19.86
C GLN A 302 5.95 -1.27 -18.62
N ILE A 303 6.98 -0.97 -17.82
CA ILE A 303 7.23 -1.71 -16.55
C ILE A 303 6.05 -1.53 -15.59
N GLY A 304 5.53 -0.30 -15.43
CA GLY A 304 4.36 -0.04 -14.61
C GLY A 304 3.14 -0.87 -15.05
N TYR A 305 2.90 -0.99 -16.36
CA TYR A 305 1.82 -1.83 -16.88
C TYR A 305 2.04 -3.33 -16.62
N GLU A 306 3.27 -3.84 -16.72
CA GLU A 306 3.56 -5.24 -16.37
C GLU A 306 3.31 -5.51 -14.87
N ILE A 307 3.68 -4.58 -13.99
CA ILE A 307 3.38 -4.69 -12.56
C ILE A 307 1.87 -4.68 -12.31
N PHE A 308 1.10 -3.83 -13.00
CA PHE A 308 -0.36 -3.81 -12.87
C PHE A 308 -1.02 -5.10 -13.40
N LYS A 309 -0.52 -5.70 -14.46
CA LYS A 309 -1.00 -7.02 -14.93
C LYS A 309 -0.76 -8.10 -13.87
N LEU A 310 0.41 -8.11 -13.23
CA LEU A 310 0.69 -9.01 -12.12
C LEU A 310 -0.25 -8.74 -10.93
N GLY A 311 -0.52 -7.47 -10.60
CA GLY A 311 -1.47 -7.07 -9.56
C GLY A 311 -2.90 -7.54 -9.88
N ILE A 312 -3.37 -7.37 -11.12
CA ILE A 312 -4.70 -7.86 -11.56
C ILE A 312 -4.76 -9.38 -11.47
N PHE A 313 -3.72 -10.08 -11.93
CA PHE A 313 -3.65 -11.54 -11.83
C PHE A 313 -3.73 -12.01 -10.37
N SER A 314 -2.96 -11.40 -9.47
CA SER A 314 -3.01 -11.69 -8.03
C SER A 314 -4.37 -11.34 -7.41
N GLY A 315 -4.99 -10.24 -7.83
CA GLY A 315 -6.36 -9.88 -7.41
C GLY A 315 -7.39 -10.94 -7.83
N ILE A 316 -7.28 -11.47 -9.04
CA ILE A 316 -8.15 -12.58 -9.51
C ILE A 316 -7.91 -13.84 -8.67
N LEU A 317 -6.66 -14.19 -8.37
CA LEU A 317 -6.36 -15.32 -7.49
C LEU A 317 -6.93 -15.13 -6.08
N ALA A 318 -6.86 -13.92 -5.54
CA ALA A 318 -7.46 -13.58 -4.24
C ALA A 318 -8.99 -13.75 -4.26
N ILE A 319 -9.68 -13.33 -5.33
CA ILE A 319 -11.12 -13.52 -5.50
C ILE A 319 -11.47 -15.02 -5.57
N ILE A 320 -10.72 -15.81 -6.34
CA ILE A 320 -10.91 -17.26 -6.38
C ILE A 320 -10.72 -17.86 -4.98
N THR A 321 -9.69 -17.43 -4.25
CA THR A 321 -9.44 -17.87 -2.87
C THR A 321 -10.61 -17.52 -1.93
N ALA A 322 -11.20 -16.34 -2.07
CA ALA A 322 -12.36 -15.93 -1.26
C ALA A 322 -13.58 -16.85 -1.52
N PHE A 323 -13.84 -17.22 -2.76
CA PHE A 323 -14.88 -18.20 -3.07
C PHE A 323 -14.59 -19.56 -2.44
N MET A 324 -13.32 -20.02 -2.45
CA MET A 324 -12.95 -21.30 -1.83
C MET A 324 -13.08 -21.29 -0.30
N MET A 325 -12.97 -20.13 0.35
CA MET A 325 -13.21 -19.96 1.79
C MET A 325 -14.69 -19.93 2.15
N GLY A 326 -15.54 -19.46 1.24
CA GLY A 326 -17.01 -19.43 1.42
C GLY A 326 -17.71 -20.79 1.16
N VAL A 327 -17.02 -21.77 0.62
CA VAL A 327 -17.56 -23.12 0.43
C VAL A 327 -17.29 -23.93 1.71
N ASN A 328 -18.32 -24.07 2.53
CA ASN A 328 -18.32 -25.07 3.59
C ASN A 328 -18.35 -26.46 2.95
N ILE A 329 -17.20 -27.17 2.95
CA ILE A 329 -17.11 -28.58 2.55
C ILE A 329 -17.50 -29.45 3.73
#